data_b9e3e7f41631cb149f16a2da45650acf
#
_entry.id   b9e3e7f41631cb149f16a2da45650acf
#
_cell.length_a   1.000
_cell.length_b   1.000
_cell.length_c   1.000
_cell.angle_alpha   90.00
_cell.angle_beta   90.00
_cell.angle_gamma   90.00
#
_symmetry.space_group_name_H-M   'P 1'
#
loop_
_entity.id
_entity.type
_entity.pdbx_description
1 polymer ?
#
loop_
_entity_poly.entity_id
_entity_poly.type
_entity_poly.pdbx_seq_one_letter_code
_entity_poly.pdbx_strand_id
1 'polypeptide(L)'
;MPHRRLWLVSLLFVAWLVWAETSFQFYDHALGRDLQLSASRVSLIAGSFLVPYGLLQIPVGRLLDQGRVDRWIWIAALMASGFSLTFAFSTDLVGLMLSRMGTGVACAVAFPASALLARRALPPHRFALAMGLTDSLLGWGAVFAALIPLVFPWTVWRQLVVFQALFLAVMVVVPVIVLGRGLPSPELPQTLGSLASPAPPDPVGSRWCWQGHQGLLDVRLGWWVCVWFGPVRADFRIACLGR
;
A
#
# COMPACT_ATOMS: atom_id res chain seq x y z
N MET A 1 -7.79 2.29 -23.07
CA MET A 1 -8.51 3.06 -22.04
C MET A 1 -8.89 2.29 -20.76
N PRO A 2 -9.04 0.96 -20.74
CA PRO A 2 -9.38 0.22 -19.50
C PRO A 2 -8.32 0.34 -18.40
N HIS A 3 -7.03 0.33 -18.73
CA HIS A 3 -5.94 0.46 -17.76
C HIS A 3 -5.96 1.77 -16.95
N ARG A 4 -6.37 2.90 -17.55
CA ARG A 4 -6.50 4.18 -16.83
C ARG A 4 -7.60 4.14 -15.78
N ARG A 5 -8.76 3.53 -16.11
CA ARG A 5 -9.86 3.38 -15.15
C ARG A 5 -9.47 2.45 -14.00
N LEU A 6 -8.79 1.35 -14.33
CA LEU A 6 -8.31 0.40 -13.32
C LEU A 6 -7.25 1.05 -12.40
N TRP A 7 -6.37 1.88 -12.96
CA TRP A 7 -5.43 2.67 -12.16
C TRP A 7 -6.14 3.61 -11.20
N LEU A 8 -7.15 4.35 -11.65
CA LEU A 8 -7.95 5.22 -10.77
C LEU A 8 -8.62 4.44 -9.63
N VAL A 9 -9.15 3.24 -9.92
CA VAL A 9 -9.71 2.38 -8.86
C VAL A 9 -8.64 1.90 -7.90
N SER A 10 -7.42 1.60 -8.37
CA SER A 10 -6.32 1.22 -7.47
C SER A 10 -5.89 2.37 -6.56
N LEU A 11 -6.03 3.63 -6.99
CA LEU A 11 -5.82 4.80 -6.13
C LEU A 11 -6.83 4.86 -4.97
N LEU A 12 -8.09 4.47 -5.21
CA LEU A 12 -9.09 4.38 -4.14
C LEU A 12 -8.69 3.32 -3.09
N PHE A 13 -8.10 2.21 -3.52
CA PHE A 13 -7.58 1.20 -2.59
C PHE A 13 -6.43 1.73 -1.74
N VAL A 14 -5.50 2.49 -2.34
CA VAL A 14 -4.41 3.16 -1.61
C VAL A 14 -4.97 4.19 -0.62
N ALA A 15 -5.90 5.02 -1.03
CA ALA A 15 -6.54 6.01 -0.15
C ALA A 15 -7.27 5.35 1.02
N TRP A 16 -7.99 4.25 0.75
CA TRP A 16 -8.66 3.48 1.78
C TRP A 16 -7.68 2.87 2.78
N LEU A 17 -6.58 2.28 2.31
CA LEU A 17 -5.54 1.72 3.16
C LEU A 17 -5.05 2.75 4.18
N VAL A 18 -4.72 3.96 3.72
CA VAL A 18 -4.21 5.01 4.60
C VAL A 18 -5.29 5.51 5.54
N TRP A 19 -6.52 5.68 5.05
CA TRP A 19 -7.66 6.04 5.88
C TRP A 19 -7.91 5.00 6.99
N ALA A 20 -7.93 3.70 6.65
CA ALA A 20 -8.17 2.64 7.61
C ALA A 20 -7.06 2.54 8.67
N GLU A 21 -5.80 2.69 8.25
CA GLU A 21 -4.64 2.63 9.14
C GLU A 21 -4.57 3.85 10.06
N THR A 22 -4.75 5.05 9.52
CA THR A 22 -4.71 6.28 10.31
C THR A 22 -5.90 6.39 11.25
N SER A 23 -7.08 5.91 10.85
CA SER A 23 -8.28 5.91 11.70
C SER A 23 -8.08 5.12 12.98
N PHE A 24 -7.22 4.09 12.98
CA PHE A 24 -6.92 3.30 14.17
C PHE A 24 -6.45 4.18 15.33
N GLN A 25 -5.62 5.18 15.07
CA GLN A 25 -5.09 6.10 16.07
C GLN A 25 -6.17 6.94 16.75
N PHE A 26 -7.32 7.12 16.11
CA PHE A 26 -8.42 7.90 16.67
C PHE A 26 -9.37 7.07 17.54
N TYR A 27 -9.42 5.75 17.35
CA TYR A 27 -10.29 4.90 18.15
C TYR A 27 -9.56 3.89 19.04
N ASP A 28 -8.24 3.91 19.11
CA ASP A 28 -7.40 3.01 19.91
C ASP A 28 -7.76 3.05 21.40
N HIS A 29 -8.00 4.25 21.96
CA HIS A 29 -8.49 4.43 23.33
C HIS A 29 -9.89 3.86 23.56
N ALA A 30 -10.77 3.98 22.56
CA ALA A 30 -12.13 3.42 22.66
C ALA A 30 -12.08 1.89 22.62
N LEU A 31 -11.26 1.31 21.73
CA LEU A 31 -10.99 -0.12 21.65
C LEU A 31 -10.43 -0.65 22.98
N GLY A 32 -9.40 0.05 23.52
CA GLY A 32 -8.77 -0.35 24.77
C GLY A 32 -9.73 -0.36 25.95
N ARG A 33 -10.63 0.63 26.05
CA ARG A 33 -11.67 0.69 27.08
C ARG A 33 -12.74 -0.38 26.90
N ASP A 34 -13.22 -0.57 25.67
CA ASP A 34 -14.29 -1.52 25.36
C ASP A 34 -13.87 -2.97 25.68
N LEU A 35 -12.62 -3.32 25.36
CA LEU A 35 -12.07 -4.67 25.53
C LEU A 35 -11.16 -4.82 26.76
N GLN A 36 -11.08 -3.83 27.64
CA GLN A 36 -10.25 -3.83 28.84
C GLN A 36 -8.77 -4.17 28.55
N LEU A 37 -8.23 -3.64 27.45
CA LEU A 37 -6.86 -3.87 27.02
C LEU A 37 -5.92 -2.78 27.54
N SER A 38 -4.71 -3.19 27.94
CA SER A 38 -3.64 -2.24 28.28
C SER A 38 -3.12 -1.51 27.02
N ALA A 39 -2.55 -0.33 27.19
CA ALA A 39 -1.94 0.44 26.11
C ALA A 39 -0.90 -0.37 25.31
N SER A 40 -0.09 -1.21 25.99
CA SER A 40 0.87 -2.09 25.32
C SER A 40 0.20 -3.10 24.39
N ARG A 41 -0.93 -3.69 24.79
CA ARG A 41 -1.70 -4.63 23.95
C ARG A 41 -2.32 -3.93 22.74
N VAL A 42 -2.83 -2.72 22.92
CA VAL A 42 -3.36 -1.90 21.82
C VAL A 42 -2.25 -1.54 20.83
N SER A 43 -1.04 -1.19 21.31
CA SER A 43 0.13 -0.96 20.44
C SER A 43 0.57 -2.20 19.69
N LEU A 44 0.49 -3.40 20.30
CA LEU A 44 0.77 -4.66 19.60
C LEU A 44 -0.24 -4.92 18.46
N ILE A 45 -1.52 -4.63 18.69
CA ILE A 45 -2.56 -4.72 17.65
C ILE A 45 -2.24 -3.76 16.51
N ALA A 46 -1.87 -2.51 16.79
CA ALA A 46 -1.46 -1.53 15.77
C ALA A 46 -0.26 -2.05 14.96
N GLY A 47 0.81 -2.46 15.63
CA GLY A 47 2.04 -2.95 14.99
C GLY A 47 1.86 -4.24 14.19
N SER A 48 0.88 -5.08 14.54
CA SER A 48 0.64 -6.35 13.85
C SER A 48 0.25 -6.19 12.36
N PHE A 49 -0.29 -5.06 11.96
CA PHE A 49 -0.55 -4.72 10.57
C PHE A 49 0.75 -4.46 9.78
N LEU A 50 1.67 -3.69 10.36
CA LEU A 50 2.85 -3.17 9.65
C LEU A 50 3.86 -4.25 9.27
N VAL A 51 4.02 -5.27 10.11
CA VAL A 51 5.00 -6.34 9.88
C VAL A 51 4.73 -7.11 8.58
N PRO A 52 3.56 -7.74 8.38
CA PRO A 52 3.29 -8.44 7.13
C PRO A 52 3.17 -7.48 5.95
N TYR A 53 2.61 -6.28 6.14
CA TYR A 53 2.51 -5.26 5.11
C TYR A 53 3.87 -4.90 4.53
N GLY A 54 4.86 -4.59 5.38
CA GLY A 54 6.20 -4.22 4.94
C GLY A 54 6.98 -5.38 4.32
N LEU A 55 6.96 -6.55 4.95
CA LEU A 55 7.69 -7.74 4.48
C LEU A 55 7.20 -8.23 3.11
N LEU A 56 5.91 -8.13 2.85
CA LEU A 56 5.31 -8.66 1.64
C LEU A 56 5.37 -7.71 0.43
N GLN A 57 5.74 -6.46 0.59
CA GLN A 57 5.83 -5.52 -0.55
C GLN A 57 6.78 -5.98 -1.64
N ILE A 58 7.93 -6.57 -1.28
CA ILE A 58 8.93 -7.06 -2.25
C ILE A 58 8.40 -8.30 -3.01
N PRO A 59 7.98 -9.40 -2.34
CA PRO A 59 7.47 -10.57 -3.05
C PRO A 59 6.19 -10.30 -3.84
N VAL A 60 5.32 -9.42 -3.34
CA VAL A 60 4.09 -9.01 -4.04
C VAL A 60 4.41 -8.27 -5.34
N GLY A 61 5.43 -7.41 -5.36
CA GLY A 61 5.89 -6.75 -6.59
C GLY A 61 6.20 -7.75 -7.69
N ARG A 62 6.97 -8.80 -7.37
CA ARG A 62 7.29 -9.89 -8.33
C ARG A 62 6.06 -10.67 -8.78
N LEU A 63 5.13 -10.94 -7.86
CA LEU A 63 3.89 -11.64 -8.17
C LEU A 63 3.01 -10.85 -9.14
N LEU A 64 2.95 -9.54 -8.99
CA LEU A 64 2.19 -8.65 -9.87
C LEU A 64 2.79 -8.52 -11.27
N ASP A 65 4.11 -8.59 -11.40
CA ASP A 65 4.80 -8.55 -12.70
C ASP A 65 4.45 -9.75 -13.57
N GLN A 66 4.20 -10.91 -12.97
CA GLN A 66 3.92 -12.19 -13.67
C GLN A 66 2.44 -12.43 -13.93
N GLY A 67 1.54 -11.66 -13.32
CA GLY A 67 0.13 -11.96 -13.29
C GLY A 67 -0.81 -10.87 -13.82
N ARG A 68 -2.09 -11.16 -13.73
CA ARG A 68 -3.17 -10.21 -13.98
C ARG A 68 -3.33 -9.32 -12.74
N VAL A 69 -2.88 -8.08 -12.84
CA VAL A 69 -2.92 -7.10 -11.73
C VAL A 69 -4.35 -6.85 -11.24
N ASP A 70 -5.32 -6.81 -12.17
CA ASP A 70 -6.73 -6.66 -11.86
C ASP A 70 -7.22 -7.76 -10.88
N ARG A 71 -6.82 -9.01 -11.14
CA ARG A 71 -7.18 -10.15 -10.29
C ARG A 71 -6.62 -10.00 -8.87
N TRP A 72 -5.37 -9.57 -8.75
CA TRP A 72 -4.74 -9.39 -7.44
C TRP A 72 -5.34 -8.23 -6.65
N ILE A 73 -5.73 -7.13 -7.32
CA ILE A 73 -6.36 -5.98 -6.65
C ILE A 73 -7.70 -6.38 -6.04
N TRP A 74 -8.61 -7.06 -6.79
CA TRP A 74 -9.91 -7.39 -6.23
C TRP A 74 -9.82 -8.48 -5.14
N ILE A 75 -8.92 -9.48 -5.28
CA ILE A 75 -8.68 -10.48 -4.24
C ILE A 75 -8.15 -9.80 -2.98
N ALA A 76 -7.15 -8.94 -3.10
CA ALA A 76 -6.57 -8.22 -1.99
C ALA A 76 -7.61 -7.30 -1.30
N ALA A 77 -8.38 -6.56 -2.07
CA ALA A 77 -9.43 -5.69 -1.53
C ALA A 77 -10.54 -6.49 -0.81
N LEU A 78 -10.94 -7.64 -1.38
CA LEU A 78 -11.91 -8.54 -0.74
C LEU A 78 -11.35 -9.12 0.57
N MET A 79 -10.10 -9.58 0.56
CA MET A 79 -9.42 -10.07 1.76
C MET A 79 -9.29 -8.96 2.83
N ALA A 80 -8.86 -7.76 2.43
CA ALA A 80 -8.74 -6.62 3.35
C ALA A 80 -10.10 -6.26 3.98
N SER A 81 -11.17 -6.25 3.17
CA SER A 81 -12.54 -6.05 3.65
C SER A 81 -12.97 -7.14 4.63
N GLY A 82 -12.74 -8.41 4.29
CA GLY A 82 -13.07 -9.56 5.15
C GLY A 82 -12.33 -9.53 6.48
N PHE A 83 -11.01 -9.29 6.47
CA PHE A 83 -10.23 -9.17 7.70
C PHE A 83 -10.61 -7.95 8.53
N SER A 84 -10.98 -6.83 7.89
CA SER A 84 -11.51 -5.67 8.62
C SER A 84 -12.84 -5.97 9.30
N LEU A 85 -13.73 -6.74 8.65
CA LEU A 85 -14.97 -7.23 9.30
C LEU A 85 -14.63 -8.18 10.47
N THR A 86 -13.70 -9.12 10.28
CA THR A 86 -13.26 -10.00 11.36
C THR A 86 -12.72 -9.20 12.54
N PHE A 87 -11.95 -8.13 12.28
CA PHE A 87 -11.46 -7.23 13.31
C PHE A 87 -12.61 -6.57 14.09
N ALA A 88 -13.64 -6.07 13.39
CA ALA A 88 -14.79 -5.40 14.00
C ALA A 88 -15.57 -6.32 14.95
N PHE A 89 -15.61 -7.63 14.67
CA PHE A 89 -16.35 -8.61 15.48
C PHE A 89 -15.48 -9.36 16.49
N SER A 90 -14.15 -9.21 16.44
CA SER A 90 -13.24 -9.84 17.39
C SER A 90 -13.36 -9.22 18.78
N THR A 91 -13.23 -10.05 19.80
CA THR A 91 -13.28 -9.64 21.22
C THR A 91 -12.01 -10.02 21.99
N ASP A 92 -11.19 -10.88 21.42
CA ASP A 92 -9.95 -11.36 22.02
C ASP A 92 -8.70 -10.77 21.31
N LEU A 93 -7.60 -10.69 22.06
CA LEU A 93 -6.35 -10.11 21.57
C LEU A 93 -5.81 -10.81 20.32
N VAL A 94 -5.89 -12.15 20.30
CA VAL A 94 -5.34 -12.96 19.19
C VAL A 94 -6.14 -12.72 17.92
N GLY A 95 -7.47 -12.74 18.00
CA GLY A 95 -8.35 -12.44 16.86
C GLY A 95 -8.14 -11.04 16.30
N LEU A 96 -7.97 -10.03 17.18
CA LEU A 96 -7.65 -8.66 16.78
C LEU A 96 -6.28 -8.58 16.05
N MET A 97 -5.25 -9.22 16.58
CA MET A 97 -3.93 -9.24 15.96
C MET A 97 -3.94 -9.99 14.61
N LEU A 98 -4.55 -11.17 14.54
CA LEU A 98 -4.62 -11.96 13.31
C LEU A 98 -5.41 -11.26 12.22
N SER A 99 -6.50 -10.60 12.54
CA SER A 99 -7.28 -9.82 11.59
C SER A 99 -6.50 -8.60 11.07
N ARG A 100 -5.76 -7.90 11.93
CA ARG A 100 -4.85 -6.81 11.51
C ARG A 100 -3.70 -7.31 10.65
N MET A 101 -3.08 -8.44 11.02
CA MET A 101 -2.05 -9.07 10.19
C MET A 101 -2.61 -9.46 8.81
N GLY A 102 -3.80 -10.07 8.75
CA GLY A 102 -4.46 -10.42 7.50
C GLY A 102 -4.78 -9.20 6.64
N THR A 103 -5.22 -8.10 7.25
CA THR A 103 -5.40 -6.82 6.54
C THR A 103 -4.07 -6.30 6.00
N GLY A 104 -2.97 -6.38 6.77
CA GLY A 104 -1.62 -6.00 6.33
C GLY A 104 -1.13 -6.81 5.14
N VAL A 105 -1.32 -8.15 5.16
CA VAL A 105 -1.02 -9.04 4.03
C VAL A 105 -1.77 -8.60 2.78
N ALA A 106 -3.07 -8.37 2.89
CA ALA A 106 -3.91 -7.97 1.78
C ALA A 106 -3.52 -6.59 1.23
N CYS A 107 -3.26 -5.63 2.09
CA CYS A 107 -2.89 -4.27 1.72
C CYS A 107 -1.51 -4.14 1.07
N ALA A 108 -0.62 -5.14 1.23
CA ALA A 108 0.70 -5.13 0.58
C ALA A 108 0.63 -5.04 -0.95
N VAL A 109 -0.53 -5.39 -1.55
CA VAL A 109 -0.77 -5.28 -3.00
C VAL A 109 -1.04 -3.84 -3.46
N ALA A 110 -1.55 -2.96 -2.59
CA ALA A 110 -2.13 -1.67 -2.99
C ALA A 110 -1.13 -0.76 -3.73
N PHE A 111 0.02 -0.46 -3.13
CA PHE A 111 1.03 0.42 -3.74
C PHE A 111 1.72 -0.18 -4.96
N PRO A 112 2.24 -1.43 -4.92
CA PRO A 112 2.87 -2.03 -6.09
C PRO A 112 1.92 -2.14 -7.28
N ALA A 113 0.65 -2.51 -7.04
CA ALA A 113 -0.35 -2.58 -8.09
C ALA A 113 -0.66 -1.20 -8.71
N SER A 114 -0.80 -0.15 -7.88
CA SER A 114 -1.00 1.22 -8.37
C SER A 114 0.17 1.70 -9.23
N ALA A 115 1.41 1.47 -8.79
CA ALA A 115 2.61 1.84 -9.54
C ALA A 115 2.71 1.09 -10.89
N LEU A 116 2.43 -0.23 -10.89
CA LEU A 116 2.46 -1.04 -12.11
C LEU A 116 1.37 -0.61 -13.10
N LEU A 117 0.15 -0.33 -12.62
CA LEU A 117 -0.93 0.18 -13.45
C LEU A 117 -0.63 1.58 -14.00
N ALA A 118 -0.02 2.47 -13.22
CA ALA A 118 0.43 3.77 -13.69
C ALA A 118 1.41 3.64 -14.85
N ARG A 119 2.40 2.73 -14.75
CA ARG A 119 3.36 2.43 -15.83
C ARG A 119 2.70 1.91 -17.10
N ARG A 120 1.63 1.11 -16.98
CA ARG A 120 0.88 0.56 -18.13
C ARG A 120 -0.13 1.54 -18.73
N ALA A 121 -0.64 2.46 -17.93
CA ALA A 121 -1.73 3.36 -18.29
C ALA A 121 -1.27 4.72 -18.84
N LEU A 122 -0.08 5.18 -18.46
CA LEU A 122 0.41 6.52 -18.70
C LEU A 122 1.73 6.50 -19.49
N PRO A 123 1.98 7.54 -20.31
CA PRO A 123 3.23 7.69 -21.00
C PRO A 123 4.38 7.95 -19.99
N PRO A 124 5.63 7.54 -20.30
CA PRO A 124 6.77 7.58 -19.36
C PRO A 124 7.01 8.94 -18.70
N HIS A 125 6.81 10.04 -19.42
CA HIS A 125 7.01 11.40 -18.90
C HIS A 125 5.97 11.80 -17.82
N ARG A 126 4.82 11.09 -17.73
CA ARG A 126 3.79 11.33 -16.70
C ARG A 126 3.87 10.36 -15.52
N PHE A 127 4.78 9.41 -15.55
CA PHE A 127 4.89 8.41 -14.48
C PHE A 127 5.24 9.05 -13.13
N ALA A 128 6.17 10.01 -13.11
CA ALA A 128 6.53 10.73 -11.89
C ALA A 128 5.34 11.48 -11.29
N LEU A 129 4.51 12.14 -12.14
CA LEU A 129 3.27 12.79 -11.70
C LEU A 129 2.27 11.77 -11.10
N ALA A 130 2.14 10.61 -11.73
CA ALA A 130 1.25 9.56 -11.22
C ALA A 130 1.69 9.03 -9.86
N MET A 131 3.00 8.86 -9.65
CA MET A 131 3.54 8.46 -8.35
C MET A 131 3.36 9.54 -7.30
N GLY A 132 3.61 10.81 -7.63
CA GLY A 132 3.33 11.95 -6.74
C GLY A 132 1.84 12.04 -6.35
N LEU A 133 0.92 11.76 -7.30
CA LEU A 133 -0.51 11.68 -6.99
C LEU A 133 -0.82 10.51 -6.05
N THR A 134 -0.22 9.33 -6.26
CA THR A 134 -0.39 8.18 -5.37
C THR A 134 0.12 8.51 -3.97
N ASP A 135 1.28 9.16 -3.86
CA ASP A 135 1.85 9.56 -2.57
C ASP A 135 1.01 10.66 -1.89
N SER A 136 0.39 11.57 -2.64
CA SER A 136 -0.50 12.60 -2.07
C SER A 136 -1.74 12.00 -1.40
N LEU A 137 -2.18 10.81 -1.82
CA LEU A 137 -3.29 10.10 -1.17
C LEU A 137 -2.97 9.67 0.26
N LEU A 138 -1.67 9.55 0.63
CA LEU A 138 -1.26 9.33 2.02
C LEU A 138 -1.74 10.50 2.90
N GLY A 139 -1.52 11.72 2.45
CA GLY A 139 -2.01 12.92 3.14
C GLY A 139 -3.54 13.00 3.19
N TRP A 140 -4.21 12.77 2.07
CA TRP A 140 -5.68 12.81 2.00
C TRP A 140 -6.33 11.72 2.85
N GLY A 141 -5.80 10.49 2.86
CA GLY A 141 -6.29 9.42 3.73
C GLY A 141 -6.21 9.79 5.21
N ALA A 142 -5.13 10.45 5.63
CA ALA A 142 -4.97 10.95 6.98
C ALA A 142 -5.95 12.10 7.31
N VAL A 143 -6.18 13.02 6.36
CA VAL A 143 -7.17 14.09 6.52
C VAL A 143 -8.58 13.51 6.68
N PHE A 144 -8.97 12.53 5.86
CA PHE A 144 -10.26 11.85 6.00
C PHE A 144 -10.38 11.15 7.36
N ALA A 145 -9.32 10.47 7.81
CA ALA A 145 -9.30 9.84 9.13
C ALA A 145 -9.52 10.84 10.27
N ALA A 146 -8.97 12.04 10.16
CA ALA A 146 -9.11 13.10 11.16
C ALA A 146 -10.48 13.82 11.10
N LEU A 147 -11.06 13.97 9.90
CA LEU A 147 -12.33 14.68 9.72
C LEU A 147 -13.56 13.84 10.11
N ILE A 148 -13.52 12.54 9.87
CA ILE A 148 -14.66 11.66 10.17
C ILE A 148 -15.07 11.72 11.66
N PRO A 149 -14.16 11.74 12.66
CA PRO A 149 -14.52 11.91 14.07
C PRO A 149 -15.25 13.20 14.38
N LEU A 150 -15.02 14.25 13.61
CA LEU A 150 -15.71 15.53 13.82
C LEU A 150 -17.18 15.50 13.38
N VAL A 151 -17.49 14.63 12.43
CA VAL A 151 -18.86 14.49 11.86
C VAL A 151 -19.63 13.40 12.57
N PHE A 152 -18.99 12.33 12.95
CA PHE A 152 -19.62 11.17 13.62
C PHE A 152 -19.04 10.98 15.01
N PRO A 153 -19.82 11.12 16.09
CA PRO A 153 -19.33 10.86 17.44
C PRO A 153 -18.96 9.40 17.62
N TRP A 154 -17.74 9.14 18.04
CA TRP A 154 -17.09 7.83 18.12
C TRP A 154 -17.58 6.94 19.28
N THR A 155 -18.84 6.86 19.51
CA THR A 155 -19.35 5.96 20.54
C THR A 155 -19.18 4.49 20.17
N VAL A 156 -18.98 4.17 18.89
CA VAL A 156 -18.89 2.78 18.43
C VAL A 156 -17.84 2.62 17.33
N TRP A 157 -16.58 2.41 17.71
CA TRP A 157 -15.45 2.17 16.79
C TRP A 157 -15.71 0.99 15.82
N ARG A 158 -16.46 -0.03 16.24
CA ARG A 158 -16.84 -1.18 15.41
C ARG A 158 -17.63 -0.77 14.17
N GLN A 159 -18.55 0.20 14.31
CA GLN A 159 -19.36 0.69 13.18
C GLN A 159 -18.50 1.38 12.13
N LEU A 160 -17.47 2.14 12.55
CA LEU A 160 -16.53 2.74 11.61
C LEU A 160 -15.76 1.69 10.82
N VAL A 161 -15.24 0.67 11.49
CA VAL A 161 -14.48 -0.40 10.84
C VAL A 161 -15.36 -1.18 9.86
N VAL A 162 -16.62 -1.48 10.24
CA VAL A 162 -17.61 -2.11 9.35
C VAL A 162 -17.89 -1.21 8.14
N PHE A 163 -18.09 0.09 8.36
CA PHE A 163 -18.31 1.03 7.27
C PHE A 163 -17.11 1.07 6.31
N GLN A 164 -15.88 1.15 6.83
CA GLN A 164 -14.66 1.12 6.02
C GLN A 164 -14.56 -0.18 5.21
N ALA A 165 -14.87 -1.33 5.81
CA ALA A 165 -14.83 -2.62 5.13
C ALA A 165 -15.84 -2.71 3.99
N LEU A 166 -17.07 -2.29 4.22
CA LEU A 166 -18.13 -2.25 3.20
C LEU A 166 -17.81 -1.24 2.09
N PHE A 167 -17.29 -0.08 2.45
CA PHE A 167 -16.85 0.93 1.50
C PHE A 167 -15.79 0.37 0.54
N LEU A 168 -14.77 -0.34 1.05
CA LEU A 168 -13.76 -0.99 0.23
C LEU A 168 -14.37 -2.02 -0.71
N ALA A 169 -15.25 -2.88 -0.17
CA ALA A 169 -15.90 -3.92 -0.96
C ALA A 169 -16.69 -3.31 -2.15
N VAL A 170 -17.45 -2.26 -1.90
CA VAL A 170 -18.29 -1.64 -2.94
C VAL A 170 -17.45 -0.79 -3.90
N MET A 171 -16.57 0.07 -3.39
CA MET A 171 -15.87 1.08 -4.20
C MET A 171 -14.66 0.53 -4.96
N VAL A 172 -14.09 -0.59 -4.54
CA VAL A 172 -12.92 -1.19 -5.19
C VAL A 172 -13.24 -2.52 -5.83
N VAL A 173 -13.84 -3.45 -5.09
CA VAL A 173 -14.07 -4.82 -5.59
C VAL A 173 -15.01 -4.81 -6.79
N VAL A 174 -16.15 -4.12 -6.70
CA VAL A 174 -17.13 -4.08 -7.78
C VAL A 174 -16.55 -3.46 -9.07
N PRO A 175 -15.95 -2.25 -9.06
CA PRO A 175 -15.36 -1.68 -10.26
C PRO A 175 -14.22 -2.51 -10.84
N VAL A 176 -13.36 -3.14 -10.01
CA VAL A 176 -12.25 -3.96 -10.50
C VAL A 176 -12.78 -5.21 -11.20
N ILE A 177 -13.79 -5.87 -10.66
CA ILE A 177 -14.41 -7.04 -11.32
C ILE A 177 -15.02 -6.64 -12.66
N VAL A 178 -15.77 -5.54 -12.70
CA VAL A 178 -16.44 -5.05 -13.92
C VAL A 178 -15.42 -4.65 -14.99
N LEU A 179 -14.40 -3.88 -14.62
CA LEU A 179 -13.36 -3.40 -15.53
C LEU A 179 -12.38 -4.50 -15.94
N GLY A 180 -12.06 -5.42 -15.01
CA GLY A 180 -11.09 -6.49 -15.22
C GLY A 180 -11.57 -7.55 -16.23
N ARG A 181 -12.89 -7.73 -16.40
CA ARG A 181 -13.46 -8.65 -17.40
C ARG A 181 -13.15 -8.25 -18.84
N GLY A 182 -12.85 -6.99 -19.10
CA GLY A 182 -12.52 -6.47 -20.43
C GLY A 182 -11.02 -6.38 -20.73
N LEU A 183 -10.13 -6.81 -19.82
CA LEU A 183 -8.69 -6.75 -20.05
C LEU A 183 -8.23 -7.99 -20.82
N PRO A 184 -7.46 -7.81 -21.92
CA PRO A 184 -6.80 -8.93 -22.59
C PRO A 184 -5.83 -9.61 -21.61
N SER A 185 -5.70 -10.92 -21.72
CA SER A 185 -4.68 -11.68 -21.00
C SER A 185 -3.31 -11.06 -21.27
N PRO A 186 -2.41 -10.94 -20.27
CA PRO A 186 -1.05 -10.50 -20.54
C PRO A 186 -0.43 -11.49 -21.51
N GLU A 187 -0.20 -11.07 -22.75
CA GLU A 187 0.72 -11.78 -23.61
C GLU A 187 2.08 -11.68 -22.91
N LEU A 188 2.61 -12.81 -22.47
CA LEU A 188 4.00 -12.90 -22.05
C LEU A 188 4.82 -12.30 -23.18
N PRO A 189 5.69 -11.30 -22.90
CA PRO A 189 6.57 -10.76 -23.93
C PRO A 189 7.35 -11.93 -24.51
N GLN A 190 7.12 -12.25 -25.78
CA GLN A 190 7.87 -13.29 -26.51
C GLN A 190 9.36 -12.93 -26.67
N THR A 191 9.77 -11.78 -26.16
CA THR A 191 11.13 -11.25 -26.17
C THR A 191 12.12 -11.98 -25.25
N LEU A 192 11.69 -12.91 -24.39
CA LEU A 192 12.65 -13.76 -23.66
C LEU A 192 13.37 -14.78 -24.58
N GLY A 193 12.82 -15.09 -25.76
CA GLY A 193 13.49 -15.94 -26.75
C GLY A 193 14.50 -15.17 -27.62
N SER A 194 14.39 -13.84 -27.72
CA SER A 194 15.27 -13.02 -28.55
C SER A 194 16.49 -12.44 -27.81
N LEU A 195 16.53 -12.50 -26.49
CA LEU A 195 17.67 -12.06 -25.70
C LEU A 195 18.75 -13.13 -25.48
N ALA A 196 18.58 -14.31 -26.13
CA ALA A 196 19.61 -15.36 -26.11
C ALA A 196 20.76 -15.13 -27.12
N SER A 197 20.76 -14.01 -27.84
CA SER A 197 21.94 -13.60 -28.61
C SER A 197 22.73 -12.57 -27.81
N PRO A 198 23.93 -12.88 -27.33
CA PRO A 198 24.72 -11.89 -26.62
C PRO A 198 25.13 -10.79 -27.63
N ALA A 199 24.55 -9.61 -27.46
CA ALA A 199 25.06 -8.42 -28.11
C ALA A 199 26.51 -8.20 -27.65
N PRO A 200 27.42 -7.82 -28.52
CA PRO A 200 28.80 -7.53 -28.13
C PRO A 200 28.81 -6.40 -27.09
N PRO A 201 29.70 -6.45 -26.09
CA PRO A 201 29.75 -5.44 -25.05
C PRO A 201 30.16 -4.09 -25.63
N ASP A 202 29.27 -3.10 -25.50
CA ASP A 202 29.58 -1.71 -25.76
C ASP A 202 30.62 -1.22 -24.72
N PRO A 203 31.81 -0.76 -25.15
CA PRO A 203 32.91 -0.47 -24.21
C PRO A 203 32.75 0.83 -23.40
N VAL A 204 31.67 1.60 -23.54
CA VAL A 204 31.58 2.95 -22.95
C VAL A 204 30.35 3.18 -22.07
N GLY A 205 29.34 2.27 -22.07
CA GLY A 205 28.04 2.53 -21.42
C GLY A 205 27.84 2.01 -19.98
N SER A 206 28.72 1.14 -19.49
CA SER A 206 28.38 0.34 -18.27
C SER A 206 28.62 1.02 -16.92
N ARG A 207 29.20 2.21 -16.86
CA ARG A 207 29.52 2.89 -15.59
C ARG A 207 28.39 3.77 -15.02
N TRP A 208 27.40 4.13 -15.81
CA TRP A 208 26.36 5.08 -15.36
C TRP A 208 25.08 4.44 -14.84
N CYS A 209 24.85 3.16 -15.11
CA CYS A 209 23.59 2.49 -14.73
C CYS A 209 23.53 2.04 -13.27
N TRP A 210 24.66 1.86 -12.59
CA TRP A 210 24.70 1.34 -11.21
C TRP A 210 24.59 2.41 -10.13
N GLN A 211 24.97 3.65 -10.40
CA GLN A 211 24.91 4.75 -9.42
C GLN A 211 23.47 5.28 -9.21
N GLY A 212 22.58 5.10 -10.18
CA GLY A 212 21.20 5.59 -10.07
C GLY A 212 20.30 4.73 -9.15
N HIS A 213 20.59 3.44 -8.98
CA HIS A 213 19.74 2.54 -8.20
C HIS A 213 19.98 2.58 -6.69
N GLN A 214 21.19 2.85 -6.24
CA GLN A 214 21.49 2.92 -4.81
C GLN A 214 20.94 4.20 -4.16
N GLY A 215 20.97 5.33 -4.85
CA GLY A 215 20.41 6.59 -4.34
C GLY A 215 18.87 6.57 -4.17
N LEU A 216 18.15 5.79 -4.98
CA LEU A 216 16.69 5.66 -4.90
C LEU A 216 16.22 4.79 -3.73
N LEU A 217 17.01 3.81 -3.31
CA LEU A 217 16.71 2.97 -2.14
C LEU A 217 16.94 3.72 -0.82
N ASP A 218 17.99 4.53 -0.74
CA ASP A 218 18.31 5.31 0.47
C ASP A 218 17.29 6.43 0.73
N VAL A 219 16.80 7.11 -0.28
CA VAL A 219 15.78 8.16 -0.14
C VAL A 219 14.43 7.56 0.26
N ARG A 220 14.06 6.38 -0.25
CA ARG A 220 12.78 5.74 0.08
C ARG A 220 12.74 5.18 1.51
N LEU A 221 13.81 4.55 1.96
CA LEU A 221 13.91 4.06 3.34
C LEU A 221 13.97 5.23 4.35
N GLY A 222 14.70 6.29 4.05
CA GLY A 222 14.79 7.48 4.89
C GLY A 222 13.43 8.18 5.06
N TRP A 223 12.63 8.29 4.00
CA TRP A 223 11.33 8.95 4.05
C TRP A 223 10.30 8.14 4.87
N TRP A 224 10.27 6.81 4.71
CA TRP A 224 9.39 5.93 5.49
C TRP A 224 9.71 5.96 6.99
N VAL A 225 11.00 5.98 7.34
CA VAL A 225 11.44 6.09 8.75
C VAL A 225 11.05 7.45 9.34
N CYS A 226 11.20 8.56 8.61
CA CYS A 226 10.82 9.89 9.10
C CYS A 226 9.31 10.07 9.27
N VAL A 227 8.49 9.50 8.40
CA VAL A 227 7.02 9.64 8.48
C VAL A 227 6.43 8.85 9.66
N TRP A 228 7.01 7.70 10.01
CA TRP A 228 6.44 6.80 11.02
C TRP A 228 7.09 6.89 12.41
N PHE A 229 8.36 7.30 12.51
CA PHE A 229 9.08 7.32 13.79
C PHE A 229 9.39 8.74 14.31
N GLY A 230 8.92 9.80 13.66
CA GLY A 230 9.25 11.18 14.00
C GLY A 230 10.71 11.53 13.65
N PRO A 231 11.11 12.81 13.85
CA PRO A 231 12.47 13.23 13.53
C PRO A 231 13.46 12.62 14.52
N VAL A 232 14.04 11.48 14.14
CA VAL A 232 15.27 10.99 14.79
C VAL A 232 16.32 12.03 14.48
N ARG A 233 16.77 12.78 15.48
CA ARG A 233 17.93 13.65 15.38
C ARG A 233 19.14 12.80 15.02
N ALA A 234 19.37 12.64 13.74
CA ALA A 234 20.62 12.13 13.23
C ALA A 234 21.52 13.36 12.96
N ASP A 235 22.41 13.65 13.91
CA ASP A 235 23.56 14.52 13.67
C ASP A 235 24.49 13.83 12.65
N PHE A 236 24.10 13.85 11.39
CA PHE A 236 25.00 13.51 10.30
C PHE A 236 25.84 14.74 9.96
N ARG A 237 26.98 14.90 10.65
CA ARG A 237 28.08 15.72 10.15
C ARG A 237 28.62 15.09 8.89
N ILE A 238 28.19 15.59 7.74
CA ILE A 238 28.86 15.31 6.47
C ILE A 238 30.21 16.04 6.55
N ALA A 239 31.25 15.31 6.89
CA ALA A 239 32.62 15.76 6.72
C ALA A 239 32.91 15.73 5.20
N CYS A 240 32.74 16.84 4.52
CA CYS A 240 33.36 17.07 3.23
C CYS A 240 34.87 17.17 3.45
N LEU A 241 35.58 16.06 3.26
CA LEU A 241 37.03 16.08 3.05
C LEU A 241 37.28 16.22 1.55
N GLY A 242 37.70 17.41 1.19
CA GLY A 242 38.26 17.68 -0.13
C GLY A 242 39.61 16.96 -0.34
N ARG A 243 39.77 16.45 -1.52
CA ARG A 243 40.94 16.54 -2.39
C ARG A 243 40.57 16.12 -3.80
#